data_7f89e609074f133e2a1d85751ac3b4db
#
_entry.id   7f89e609074f133e2a1d85751ac3b4db
#
_cell.length_a   1.000
_cell.length_b   1.000
_cell.length_c   1.000
_cell.angle_alpha   90.00
_cell.angle_beta   90.00
_cell.angle_gamma   90.00
#
_symmetry.space_group_name_H-M   'P 1'
#
loop_
_entity.id
_entity.type
_entity.pdbx_description
1 polymer ?
#
loop_
_entity_poly.entity_id
_entity_poly.type
_entity_poly.pdbx_seq_one_letter_code
_entity_poly.pdbx_strand_id
1 'polypeptide(L)'
;LPVLLRGLRDTVSDLAAVVTVADDGGSSGRLRQELGVAPPGDVRNCLVALAGRKRLAEVFDYRFEAGEELRDHAVGNIIIAALADMAGSFEEGVGQAARFLRIKGRVYPAATESLTLVVRYADGTTTRGESVVHKVGKQVSAVAVEPGGLPAPDAVISAIDRADIVALSPGSLFTSTIPSLLGGGVAEALARFDGPVVYVANVMTQAGETSGFSVSEHVRAISDHIGPVATDILVHSGDLSDDLLARYERENAAPTVVDREALERMGVRVREADLLSDDESRGVRHDPAKLAAEVRRLALVRL
;
A
#
# COMPACT_ATOMS: atom_id res chain seq x y z
N LEU A 1 -3.68 -1.90 0.71
CA LEU A 1 -4.17 -1.76 -0.66
C LEU A 1 -5.09 -2.91 -1.08
N PRO A 2 -4.79 -4.22 -0.88
CA PRO A 2 -5.64 -5.32 -1.35
C PRO A 2 -7.10 -5.29 -0.87
N VAL A 3 -7.38 -4.73 0.32
CA VAL A 3 -8.75 -4.62 0.85
C VAL A 3 -9.60 -3.68 -0.01
N LEU A 4 -9.07 -2.53 -0.38
CA LEU A 4 -9.74 -1.57 -1.26
C LEU A 4 -9.96 -2.16 -2.66
N LEU A 5 -8.95 -2.84 -3.22
CA LEU A 5 -9.05 -3.50 -4.53
C LEU A 5 -10.16 -4.55 -4.57
N ARG A 6 -10.33 -5.37 -3.52
CA ARG A 6 -11.44 -6.34 -3.43
C ARG A 6 -12.80 -5.67 -3.48
N GLY A 7 -12.96 -4.51 -2.86
CA GLY A 7 -14.22 -3.77 -2.88
C GLY A 7 -14.50 -3.08 -4.22
N LEU A 8 -13.45 -2.56 -4.88
CA LEU A 8 -13.59 -1.80 -6.12
C LEU A 8 -13.68 -2.67 -7.38
N ARG A 9 -13.06 -3.84 -7.42
CA ARG A 9 -12.85 -4.66 -8.65
C ARG A 9 -14.12 -4.96 -9.45
N ASP A 10 -15.28 -5.04 -8.79
CA ASP A 10 -16.56 -5.38 -9.40
C ASP A 10 -17.49 -4.16 -9.54
N THR A 11 -17.04 -2.98 -9.11
CA THR A 11 -17.86 -1.78 -8.95
C THR A 11 -17.38 -0.59 -9.78
N VAL A 12 -16.18 -0.66 -10.36
CA VAL A 12 -15.62 0.39 -11.23
C VAL A 12 -15.18 -0.23 -12.56
N SER A 13 -15.22 0.56 -13.62
CA SER A 13 -14.89 0.11 -14.98
C SER A 13 -13.39 0.12 -15.28
N ASP A 14 -12.67 1.07 -14.69
CA ASP A 14 -11.22 1.21 -14.83
C ASP A 14 -10.59 1.29 -13.44
N LEU A 15 -9.69 0.36 -13.13
CA LEU A 15 -9.02 0.24 -11.83
C LEU A 15 -7.54 -0.02 -12.05
N ALA A 16 -6.70 0.87 -11.54
CA ALA A 16 -5.25 0.73 -11.53
C ALA A 16 -4.73 0.72 -10.10
N ALA A 17 -3.82 -0.20 -9.79
CA ALA A 17 -3.10 -0.25 -8.53
C ALA A 17 -1.61 -0.03 -8.77
N VAL A 18 -1.03 0.94 -8.06
CA VAL A 18 0.42 1.20 -8.05
C VAL A 18 0.99 0.65 -6.75
N VAL A 19 2.04 -0.16 -6.85
CA VAL A 19 2.53 -0.99 -5.74
C VAL A 19 4.03 -0.83 -5.60
N THR A 20 4.51 -0.61 -4.37
CA THR A 20 5.95 -0.55 -4.08
C THR A 20 6.67 -1.84 -4.45
N VAL A 21 7.94 -1.72 -4.84
CA VAL A 21 8.88 -2.82 -5.11
C VAL A 21 10.10 -2.75 -4.19
N ALA A 22 9.89 -2.29 -2.95
CA ALA A 22 10.94 -2.12 -1.94
C ALA A 22 10.93 -3.20 -0.84
N ASP A 23 10.00 -4.18 -0.88
CA ASP A 23 9.90 -5.28 0.09
C ASP A 23 11.17 -6.16 0.04
N ASP A 24 11.79 -6.39 1.19
CA ASP A 24 12.96 -7.27 1.34
C ASP A 24 12.72 -8.38 2.38
N GLY A 25 11.47 -8.58 2.78
CA GLY A 25 11.07 -9.55 3.78
C GLY A 25 10.75 -10.94 3.21
N GLY A 26 10.89 -11.96 4.05
CA GLY A 26 10.42 -13.33 3.81
C GLY A 26 10.70 -13.89 2.41
N SER A 27 9.65 -14.34 1.74
CA SER A 27 9.71 -14.92 0.39
C SER A 27 10.22 -13.95 -0.67
N SER A 28 9.78 -12.70 -0.63
CA SER A 28 10.18 -11.65 -1.59
C SER A 28 11.66 -11.35 -1.49
N GLY A 29 12.18 -11.19 -0.28
CA GLY A 29 13.59 -10.88 -0.05
C GLY A 29 14.51 -12.01 -0.51
N ARG A 30 14.14 -13.28 -0.27
CA ARG A 30 14.92 -14.43 -0.76
C ARG A 30 14.99 -14.46 -2.29
N LEU A 31 13.84 -14.36 -2.97
CA LEU A 31 13.81 -14.34 -4.44
C LEU A 31 14.59 -13.17 -5.03
N ARG A 32 14.52 -12.00 -4.39
CA ARG A 32 15.31 -10.84 -4.77
C ARG A 32 16.82 -11.10 -4.68
N GLN A 33 17.28 -11.72 -3.58
CA GLN A 33 18.69 -12.02 -3.35
C GLN A 33 19.23 -13.10 -4.30
N GLU A 34 18.43 -14.14 -4.57
CA GLU A 34 18.86 -15.29 -5.36
C GLU A 34 18.74 -15.05 -6.87
N LEU A 35 17.68 -14.36 -7.32
CA LEU A 35 17.37 -14.19 -8.74
C LEU A 35 17.55 -12.76 -9.25
N GLY A 36 17.81 -11.78 -8.36
CA GLY A 36 17.92 -10.37 -8.75
C GLY A 36 16.60 -9.72 -9.20
N VAL A 37 15.47 -10.41 -9.04
CA VAL A 37 14.15 -9.88 -9.45
C VAL A 37 13.60 -8.90 -8.44
N ALA A 38 12.74 -7.97 -8.89
CA ALA A 38 12.01 -7.11 -7.97
C ALA A 38 11.07 -7.93 -7.06
N PRO A 39 10.86 -7.51 -5.80
CA PRO A 39 10.10 -8.27 -4.81
C PRO A 39 8.63 -8.40 -5.22
N PRO A 40 8.11 -9.64 -5.39
CA PRO A 40 6.76 -9.85 -5.92
C PRO A 40 5.64 -9.84 -4.87
N GLY A 41 5.94 -9.75 -3.57
CA GLY A 41 4.99 -9.99 -2.49
C GLY A 41 3.75 -9.11 -2.53
N ASP A 42 3.95 -7.80 -2.55
CA ASP A 42 2.85 -6.83 -2.57
C ASP A 42 2.10 -6.82 -3.91
N VAL A 43 2.84 -6.98 -5.01
CA VAL A 43 2.25 -7.14 -6.34
C VAL A 43 1.36 -8.39 -6.38
N ARG A 44 1.83 -9.53 -5.86
CA ARG A 44 1.02 -10.75 -5.76
C ARG A 44 -0.25 -10.53 -4.96
N ASN A 45 -0.16 -9.85 -3.80
CA ASN A 45 -1.32 -9.55 -2.96
C ASN A 45 -2.39 -8.76 -3.73
N CYS A 46 -1.97 -7.80 -4.56
CA CYS A 46 -2.87 -7.02 -5.40
C CYS A 46 -3.45 -7.84 -6.55
N LEU A 47 -2.64 -8.65 -7.24
CA LEU A 47 -3.10 -9.56 -8.29
C LEU A 47 -4.14 -10.55 -7.77
N VAL A 48 -3.91 -11.15 -6.59
CA VAL A 48 -4.85 -12.06 -5.91
C VAL A 48 -6.16 -11.34 -5.55
N ALA A 49 -6.08 -10.11 -5.05
CA ALA A 49 -7.26 -9.31 -4.71
C ALA A 49 -8.14 -9.01 -5.95
N LEU A 50 -7.53 -8.83 -7.10
CA LEU A 50 -8.22 -8.52 -8.37
C LEU A 50 -8.56 -9.75 -9.21
N ALA A 51 -8.14 -10.96 -8.81
CA ALA A 51 -8.26 -12.18 -9.61
C ALA A 51 -9.72 -12.52 -9.95
N GLY A 52 -9.97 -12.77 -11.25
CA GLY A 52 -11.23 -13.29 -11.75
C GLY A 52 -11.35 -14.82 -11.63
N ARG A 53 -10.21 -15.51 -11.40
CA ARG A 53 -10.12 -16.96 -11.27
C ARG A 53 -9.83 -17.34 -9.81
N LYS A 54 -10.88 -17.56 -9.02
CA LYS A 54 -10.77 -17.82 -7.57
C LYS A 54 -9.78 -18.95 -7.25
N ARG A 55 -9.87 -20.10 -7.94
CA ARG A 55 -9.00 -21.26 -7.69
C ARG A 55 -7.52 -20.96 -7.96
N LEU A 56 -7.22 -20.18 -8.99
CA LEU A 56 -5.83 -19.76 -9.26
C LEU A 56 -5.34 -18.73 -8.24
N ALA A 57 -6.22 -17.85 -7.78
CA ALA A 57 -5.89 -16.93 -6.69
C ALA A 57 -5.51 -17.67 -5.41
N GLU A 58 -6.23 -18.75 -5.05
CA GLU A 58 -5.88 -19.62 -3.93
C GLU A 58 -4.49 -20.28 -4.11
N VAL A 59 -4.16 -20.71 -5.33
CA VAL A 59 -2.83 -21.26 -5.65
C VAL A 59 -1.75 -20.18 -5.51
N PHE A 60 -1.99 -18.98 -6.01
CA PHE A 60 -1.03 -17.87 -5.88
C PHE A 60 -0.80 -17.46 -4.43
N ASP A 61 -1.81 -17.60 -3.58
CA ASP A 61 -1.72 -17.22 -2.15
C ASP A 61 -1.18 -18.35 -1.28
N TYR A 62 -1.14 -19.58 -1.81
CA TYR A 62 -0.64 -20.74 -1.08
C TYR A 62 0.82 -20.57 -0.68
N ARG A 63 1.13 -20.91 0.59
CA ARG A 63 2.50 -20.93 1.12
C ARG A 63 2.89 -22.34 1.50
N PHE A 64 4.11 -22.71 1.19
CA PHE A 64 4.66 -24.00 1.59
C PHE A 64 4.92 -24.01 3.11
N GLU A 65 4.37 -25.02 3.80
CA GLU A 65 4.57 -25.20 5.24
C GLU A 65 5.80 -26.06 5.56
N ALA A 66 6.32 -26.77 4.58
CA ALA A 66 7.45 -27.70 4.71
C ALA A 66 8.48 -27.52 3.59
N GLY A 67 9.64 -28.17 3.75
CA GLY A 67 10.79 -28.07 2.84
C GLY A 67 11.80 -27.02 3.32
N GLU A 68 13.10 -27.29 3.16
CA GLU A 68 14.16 -26.38 3.62
C GLU A 68 14.13 -25.08 2.81
N GLU A 69 14.13 -25.20 1.49
CA GLU A 69 14.21 -24.05 0.56
C GLU A 69 12.84 -23.43 0.28
N LEU A 70 11.78 -24.24 0.19
CA LEU A 70 10.45 -23.75 -0.19
C LEU A 70 9.61 -23.21 0.97
N ARG A 71 9.95 -23.53 2.23
CA ARG A 71 9.17 -23.09 3.39
C ARG A 71 8.93 -21.57 3.36
N ASP A 72 7.70 -21.18 3.62
CA ASP A 72 7.21 -19.80 3.62
C ASP A 72 7.22 -19.09 2.26
N HIS A 73 7.72 -19.73 1.19
CA HIS A 73 7.53 -19.20 -0.14
C HIS A 73 6.05 -19.24 -0.55
N ALA A 74 5.54 -18.11 -1.04
CA ALA A 74 4.25 -18.10 -1.72
C ALA A 74 4.44 -18.59 -3.15
N VAL A 75 3.58 -19.51 -3.61
CA VAL A 75 3.62 -20.04 -4.98
C VAL A 75 3.52 -18.91 -6.01
N GLY A 76 2.65 -17.95 -5.79
CA GLY A 76 2.51 -16.80 -6.67
C GLY A 76 3.78 -15.93 -6.76
N ASN A 77 4.57 -15.82 -5.68
CA ASN A 77 5.84 -15.12 -5.73
C ASN A 77 6.83 -15.81 -6.67
N ILE A 78 6.92 -17.16 -6.58
CA ILE A 78 7.77 -17.97 -7.47
C ILE A 78 7.30 -17.84 -8.93
N ILE A 79 5.99 -17.91 -9.17
CA ILE A 79 5.43 -17.77 -10.53
C ILE A 79 5.73 -16.39 -11.10
N ILE A 80 5.53 -15.31 -10.34
CA ILE A 80 5.81 -13.94 -10.81
C ILE A 80 7.30 -13.78 -11.10
N ALA A 81 8.19 -14.28 -10.24
CA ALA A 81 9.63 -14.24 -10.47
C ALA A 81 10.03 -14.98 -11.75
N ALA A 82 9.50 -16.19 -11.97
CA ALA A 82 9.74 -16.95 -13.19
C ALA A 82 9.22 -16.23 -14.45
N LEU A 83 8.03 -15.65 -14.40
CA LEU A 83 7.47 -14.88 -15.51
C LEU A 83 8.29 -13.61 -15.81
N ALA A 84 8.83 -12.95 -14.78
CA ALA A 84 9.69 -11.79 -14.92
C ALA A 84 11.04 -12.16 -15.58
N ASP A 85 11.65 -13.27 -15.14
CA ASP A 85 12.88 -13.79 -15.71
C ASP A 85 12.71 -14.16 -17.20
N MET A 86 11.64 -14.90 -17.52
CA MET A 86 11.28 -15.28 -18.91
C MET A 86 11.02 -14.08 -19.81
N ALA A 87 10.43 -13.02 -19.27
CA ALA A 87 10.09 -11.80 -20.03
C ALA A 87 11.25 -10.81 -20.12
N GLY A 88 12.28 -10.95 -19.29
CA GLY A 88 13.39 -9.99 -19.15
C GLY A 88 12.98 -8.65 -18.51
N SER A 89 11.76 -8.57 -17.94
CA SER A 89 11.22 -7.38 -17.30
C SER A 89 10.21 -7.75 -16.21
N PHE A 90 10.34 -7.13 -15.03
CA PHE A 90 9.41 -7.35 -13.93
C PHE A 90 7.99 -6.87 -14.28
N GLU A 91 7.86 -5.70 -14.92
CA GLU A 91 6.57 -5.16 -15.37
C GLU A 91 5.86 -6.11 -16.32
N GLU A 92 6.57 -6.64 -17.31
CA GLU A 92 6.01 -7.61 -18.26
C GLU A 92 5.61 -8.92 -17.56
N GLY A 93 6.43 -9.41 -16.62
CA GLY A 93 6.12 -10.59 -15.81
C GLY A 93 4.85 -10.41 -14.99
N VAL A 94 4.65 -9.24 -14.38
CA VAL A 94 3.42 -8.84 -13.68
C VAL A 94 2.24 -8.83 -14.65
N GLY A 95 2.40 -8.27 -15.85
CA GLY A 95 1.39 -8.28 -16.90
C GLY A 95 0.98 -9.69 -17.33
N GLN A 96 1.93 -10.63 -17.44
CA GLN A 96 1.66 -12.04 -17.74
C GLN A 96 0.89 -12.72 -16.59
N ALA A 97 1.30 -12.51 -15.34
CA ALA A 97 0.59 -13.02 -14.16
C ALA A 97 -0.85 -12.48 -14.08
N ALA A 98 -1.05 -11.20 -14.42
CA ALA A 98 -2.35 -10.56 -14.49
C ALA A 98 -3.28 -11.23 -15.52
N ARG A 99 -2.77 -11.51 -16.73
CA ARG A 99 -3.51 -12.26 -17.75
C ARG A 99 -3.84 -13.69 -17.31
N PHE A 100 -2.90 -14.38 -16.67
CA PHE A 100 -3.08 -15.72 -16.15
C PHE A 100 -4.20 -15.81 -15.11
N LEU A 101 -4.24 -14.86 -14.18
CA LEU A 101 -5.28 -14.73 -13.15
C LEU A 101 -6.59 -14.13 -13.69
N ARG A 102 -6.60 -13.57 -14.91
CA ARG A 102 -7.72 -12.78 -15.48
C ARG A 102 -8.18 -11.72 -14.49
N ILE A 103 -7.26 -10.88 -14.04
CA ILE A 103 -7.59 -9.84 -13.06
C ILE A 103 -8.58 -8.82 -13.65
N LYS A 104 -9.37 -8.20 -12.77
CA LYS A 104 -10.23 -7.06 -13.09
C LYS A 104 -9.52 -5.79 -12.67
N GLY A 105 -8.93 -5.09 -13.62
CA GLY A 105 -8.07 -3.92 -13.40
C GLY A 105 -6.63 -4.17 -13.81
N ARG A 106 -5.73 -3.30 -13.36
CA ARG A 106 -4.29 -3.35 -13.67
C ARG A 106 -3.47 -3.20 -12.40
N VAL A 107 -2.31 -3.84 -12.36
CA VAL A 107 -1.33 -3.71 -11.28
C VAL A 107 0.00 -3.31 -11.88
N TYR A 108 0.54 -2.22 -11.40
CA TYR A 108 1.81 -1.65 -11.85
C TYR A 108 2.81 -1.60 -10.70
N PRO A 109 4.08 -1.96 -10.91
CA PRO A 109 5.14 -1.64 -9.98
C PRO A 109 5.33 -0.12 -9.92
N ALA A 110 5.67 0.42 -8.75
CA ALA A 110 5.91 1.85 -8.56
C ALA A 110 7.22 2.35 -9.21
N ALA A 111 8.11 1.45 -9.57
CA ALA A 111 9.35 1.73 -10.28
C ALA A 111 9.67 0.60 -11.25
N THR A 112 10.50 0.90 -12.25
CA THR A 112 10.91 -0.05 -13.29
C THR A 112 11.88 -1.13 -12.80
N GLU A 113 12.55 -0.88 -11.67
CA GLU A 113 13.52 -1.78 -11.05
C GLU A 113 13.26 -1.96 -9.57
N SER A 114 13.95 -2.95 -8.98
CA SER A 114 13.90 -3.20 -7.54
C SER A 114 14.45 -2.02 -6.74
N LEU A 115 13.75 -1.61 -5.70
CA LEU A 115 14.12 -0.54 -4.80
C LEU A 115 14.57 -1.10 -3.44
N THR A 116 15.47 -0.41 -2.76
CA THR A 116 15.79 -0.65 -1.36
C THR A 116 15.27 0.53 -0.53
N LEU A 117 14.44 0.25 0.47
CA LEU A 117 13.97 1.27 1.39
C LEU A 117 15.13 1.74 2.28
N VAL A 118 15.33 3.04 2.38
CA VAL A 118 16.23 3.69 3.34
C VAL A 118 15.40 4.45 4.33
N VAL A 119 15.51 4.09 5.61
CA VAL A 119 14.71 4.68 6.69
C VAL A 119 15.60 5.53 7.56
N ARG A 120 15.21 6.78 7.78
CA ARG A 120 15.83 7.70 8.73
C ARG A 120 14.95 7.82 9.96
N TYR A 121 15.56 7.71 11.13
CA TYR A 121 14.87 7.83 12.42
C TYR A 121 15.01 9.22 13.01
N ALA A 122 14.18 9.53 14.01
CA ALA A 122 14.18 10.83 14.69
C ALA A 122 15.50 11.16 15.40
N ASP A 123 16.28 10.15 15.79
CA ASP A 123 17.62 10.32 16.38
C ASP A 123 18.74 10.54 15.34
N GLY A 124 18.39 10.65 14.04
CA GLY A 124 19.31 10.86 12.94
C GLY A 124 19.98 9.59 12.40
N THR A 125 19.78 8.42 13.04
CA THR A 125 20.31 7.15 12.53
C THR A 125 19.52 6.67 11.32
N THR A 126 20.14 5.81 10.50
CA THR A 126 19.52 5.25 9.31
C THR A 126 19.62 3.73 9.26
N THR A 127 18.67 3.08 8.63
CA THR A 127 18.71 1.66 8.28
C THR A 127 18.30 1.45 6.83
N ARG A 128 18.66 0.29 6.27
CA ARG A 128 18.31 -0.13 4.90
C ARG A 128 17.46 -1.39 4.98
N GLY A 129 16.42 -1.43 4.18
CA GLY A 129 15.47 -2.54 4.11
C GLY A 129 14.21 -2.32 4.93
N GLU A 130 13.08 -2.81 4.41
CA GLU A 130 11.76 -2.74 5.04
C GLU A 130 11.68 -3.65 6.28
N SER A 131 12.23 -4.86 6.16
CA SER A 131 12.11 -5.93 7.16
C SER A 131 12.75 -5.61 8.52
N VAL A 132 13.59 -4.57 8.58
CA VAL A 132 14.25 -4.15 9.82
C VAL A 132 13.49 -3.04 10.55
N VAL A 133 12.60 -2.30 9.91
CA VAL A 133 11.94 -1.11 10.46
C VAL A 133 11.27 -1.40 11.80
N HIS A 134 10.41 -2.43 11.84
CA HIS A 134 9.69 -2.80 13.06
C HIS A 134 10.58 -3.38 14.18
N LYS A 135 11.79 -3.85 13.82
CA LYS A 135 12.73 -4.45 14.78
C LYS A 135 13.56 -3.42 15.51
N VAL A 136 13.74 -2.25 14.92
CA VAL A 136 14.59 -1.17 15.48
C VAL A 136 13.90 -0.49 16.65
N GLY A 137 12.56 -0.41 16.67
CA GLY A 137 11.80 0.19 17.75
C GLY A 137 11.99 1.70 17.91
N LYS A 138 12.50 2.40 16.87
CA LYS A 138 12.71 3.84 16.85
C LYS A 138 11.64 4.51 15.98
N GLN A 139 11.31 5.74 16.32
CA GLN A 139 10.37 6.53 15.53
C GLN A 139 10.96 6.90 14.17
N VAL A 140 10.25 6.54 13.11
CA VAL A 140 10.62 6.90 11.74
C VAL A 140 10.38 8.40 11.53
N SER A 141 11.33 9.10 10.93
CA SER A 141 11.21 10.51 10.57
C SER A 141 11.05 10.73 9.06
N ALA A 142 11.69 9.92 8.25
CA ALA A 142 11.58 9.99 6.80
C ALA A 142 12.05 8.67 6.14
N VAL A 143 11.64 8.47 4.90
CA VAL A 143 12.09 7.37 4.07
C VAL A 143 12.56 7.86 2.71
N ALA A 144 13.44 7.10 2.09
CA ALA A 144 13.86 7.27 0.71
C ALA A 144 13.99 5.89 0.06
N VAL A 145 14.18 5.84 -1.24
CA VAL A 145 14.42 4.62 -1.99
C VAL A 145 15.76 4.68 -2.72
N GLU A 146 16.44 3.57 -2.81
CA GLU A 146 17.69 3.42 -3.55
C GLU A 146 17.58 2.29 -4.58
N PRO A 147 18.01 2.54 -5.83
CA PRO A 147 18.49 3.82 -6.36
C PRO A 147 17.36 4.86 -6.40
N GLY A 148 17.70 6.11 -6.07
CA GLY A 148 16.76 7.22 -6.17
C GLY A 148 16.54 7.67 -7.61
N GLY A 149 15.39 8.29 -7.88
CA GLY A 149 15.11 8.92 -9.19
C GLY A 149 14.80 7.93 -10.31
N LEU A 150 14.60 6.63 -10.03
CA LEU A 150 14.10 5.70 -11.03
C LEU A 150 12.69 6.14 -11.48
N PRO A 151 12.44 6.21 -12.80
CA PRO A 151 11.12 6.58 -13.29
C PRO A 151 10.07 5.54 -12.89
N ALA A 152 8.87 6.01 -12.58
CA ALA A 152 7.71 5.15 -12.60
C ALA A 152 7.42 4.72 -14.06
N PRO A 153 6.86 3.54 -14.29
CA PRO A 153 6.38 3.16 -15.63
C PRO A 153 5.44 4.22 -16.21
N ASP A 154 5.53 4.51 -17.50
CA ASP A 154 4.65 5.47 -18.19
C ASP A 154 3.16 5.16 -17.98
N ALA A 155 2.84 3.88 -17.83
CA ALA A 155 1.49 3.41 -17.52
C ALA A 155 0.97 3.91 -16.18
N VAL A 156 1.84 4.12 -15.18
CA VAL A 156 1.48 4.70 -13.86
C VAL A 156 1.08 6.16 -14.04
N ILE A 157 1.93 6.95 -14.70
CA ILE A 157 1.66 8.38 -14.95
C ILE A 157 0.38 8.53 -15.75
N SER A 158 0.22 7.75 -16.81
CA SER A 158 -1.00 7.74 -17.63
C SER A 158 -2.24 7.30 -16.86
N ALA A 159 -2.12 6.42 -15.88
CA ALA A 159 -3.25 6.01 -15.03
C ALA A 159 -3.67 7.16 -14.08
N ILE A 160 -2.71 7.88 -13.49
CA ILE A 160 -2.99 9.07 -12.66
C ILE A 160 -3.68 10.15 -13.49
N ASP A 161 -3.13 10.49 -14.67
CA ASP A 161 -3.64 11.56 -15.52
C ASP A 161 -5.09 11.31 -16.02
N ARG A 162 -5.51 10.03 -16.12
CA ARG A 162 -6.87 9.67 -16.57
C ARG A 162 -7.82 9.29 -15.45
N ALA A 163 -7.37 9.30 -14.20
CA ALA A 163 -8.20 8.87 -13.08
C ALA A 163 -9.32 9.89 -12.79
N ASP A 164 -10.46 9.41 -12.34
CA ASP A 164 -11.50 10.25 -11.73
C ASP A 164 -11.18 10.55 -10.25
N ILE A 165 -10.41 9.66 -9.62
CA ILE A 165 -9.97 9.74 -8.22
C ILE A 165 -8.67 8.97 -8.01
N VAL A 166 -7.79 9.48 -7.17
CA VAL A 166 -6.62 8.75 -6.67
C VAL A 166 -6.83 8.43 -5.19
N ALA A 167 -6.71 7.15 -4.82
CA ALA A 167 -6.80 6.72 -3.42
C ALA A 167 -5.44 6.25 -2.90
N LEU A 168 -4.90 6.97 -1.91
CA LEU A 168 -3.78 6.53 -1.10
C LEU A 168 -4.35 5.56 -0.06
N SER A 169 -4.21 4.25 -0.33
CA SER A 169 -4.91 3.22 0.41
C SER A 169 -4.30 2.97 1.79
N PRO A 170 -5.09 2.41 2.74
CA PRO A 170 -4.53 2.05 4.04
C PRO A 170 -3.44 0.99 3.89
N GLY A 171 -2.39 1.14 4.66
CA GLY A 171 -1.19 0.31 4.69
C GLY A 171 -0.14 0.92 5.60
N SER A 172 1.01 0.29 5.76
CA SER A 172 2.13 0.90 6.45
C SER A 172 2.53 2.22 5.79
N LEU A 173 2.58 3.29 6.58
CA LEU A 173 2.81 4.64 6.05
C LEU A 173 4.17 4.75 5.36
N PHE A 174 5.23 4.39 6.10
CA PHE A 174 6.61 4.57 5.66
C PHE A 174 7.18 3.38 4.87
N THR A 175 6.58 2.20 5.00
CA THR A 175 7.10 1.01 4.30
C THR A 175 6.30 0.62 3.06
N SER A 176 5.04 1.10 2.93
CA SER A 176 4.21 0.77 1.78
C SER A 176 3.65 2.00 1.06
N THR A 177 2.95 2.90 1.80
CA THR A 177 2.24 4.03 1.17
C THR A 177 3.22 5.02 0.55
N ILE A 178 4.12 5.61 1.35
CA ILE A 178 5.10 6.58 0.85
C ILE A 178 6.01 5.97 -0.23
N PRO A 179 6.62 4.77 -0.05
CA PRO A 179 7.47 4.18 -1.08
C PRO A 179 6.79 3.97 -2.44
N SER A 180 5.47 3.72 -2.45
CA SER A 180 4.71 3.61 -3.71
C SER A 180 4.57 4.94 -4.46
N LEU A 181 4.83 6.07 -3.79
CA LEU A 181 4.73 7.43 -4.34
C LEU A 181 6.10 8.01 -4.76
N LEU A 182 7.21 7.33 -4.40
CA LEU A 182 8.57 7.83 -4.66
C LEU A 182 9.12 7.48 -6.05
N GLY A 183 8.34 6.79 -6.90
CA GLY A 183 8.70 6.60 -8.31
C GLY A 183 8.76 7.94 -9.04
N GLY A 184 9.81 8.15 -9.86
CA GLY A 184 10.02 9.41 -10.56
C GLY A 184 8.83 9.78 -11.46
N GLY A 185 8.33 11.00 -11.33
CA GLY A 185 7.16 11.53 -12.04
C GLY A 185 5.83 11.35 -11.33
N VAL A 186 5.74 10.52 -10.28
CA VAL A 186 4.47 10.29 -9.55
C VAL A 186 4.05 11.52 -8.76
N ALA A 187 4.97 12.16 -8.04
CA ALA A 187 4.68 13.37 -7.27
C ALA A 187 4.19 14.50 -8.18
N GLU A 188 4.85 14.70 -9.32
CA GLU A 188 4.49 15.69 -10.33
C GLU A 188 3.14 15.37 -10.97
N ALA A 189 2.84 14.09 -11.22
CA ALA A 189 1.54 13.68 -11.74
C ALA A 189 0.43 13.95 -10.74
N LEU A 190 0.63 13.65 -9.47
CA LEU A 190 -0.34 13.96 -8.41
C LEU A 190 -0.52 15.46 -8.19
N ALA A 191 0.56 16.24 -8.29
CA ALA A 191 0.50 17.71 -8.11
C ALA A 191 -0.30 18.42 -9.22
N ARG A 192 -0.34 17.86 -10.46
CA ARG A 192 -1.14 18.40 -11.57
C ARG A 192 -2.51 17.75 -11.72
N PHE A 193 -2.81 16.75 -10.91
CA PHE A 193 -4.08 16.04 -10.99
C PHE A 193 -5.21 16.87 -10.40
N ASP A 194 -6.23 17.16 -11.22
CA ASP A 194 -7.35 18.04 -10.82
C ASP A 194 -8.44 17.29 -10.02
N GLY A 195 -8.39 15.96 -9.96
CA GLY A 195 -9.35 15.14 -9.23
C GLY A 195 -9.07 15.06 -7.73
N PRO A 196 -9.95 14.40 -6.95
CA PRO A 196 -9.71 14.16 -5.53
C PRO A 196 -8.57 13.15 -5.32
N VAL A 197 -7.60 13.51 -4.48
CA VAL A 197 -6.61 12.60 -3.92
C VAL A 197 -7.02 12.30 -2.49
N VAL A 198 -7.47 11.08 -2.24
CA VAL A 198 -8.06 10.64 -0.97
C VAL A 198 -7.06 9.79 -0.20
N TYR A 199 -6.60 10.26 0.94
CA TYR A 199 -5.85 9.40 1.86
C TYR A 199 -6.81 8.66 2.79
N VAL A 200 -6.73 7.33 2.81
CA VAL A 200 -7.47 6.50 3.77
C VAL A 200 -6.60 6.28 5.00
N ALA A 201 -6.97 6.93 6.10
CA ALA A 201 -6.18 6.89 7.32
C ALA A 201 -6.18 5.49 7.95
N ASN A 202 -5.04 5.10 8.50
CA ASN A 202 -4.95 3.91 9.33
C ASN A 202 -5.76 4.13 10.61
N VAL A 203 -6.56 3.14 11.00
CA VAL A 203 -7.38 3.20 12.23
C VAL A 203 -6.51 3.06 13.48
N MET A 204 -5.44 2.27 13.37
CA MET A 204 -4.50 2.03 14.48
C MET A 204 -3.10 2.51 14.08
N THR A 205 -2.36 3.03 15.06
CA THR A 205 -0.92 3.27 14.91
C THR A 205 -0.16 1.95 14.76
N GLN A 206 1.05 2.02 14.22
CA GLN A 206 1.92 0.86 14.06
C GLN A 206 3.18 1.05 14.91
N ALA A 207 3.40 0.10 15.84
CA ALA A 207 4.56 0.12 16.72
C ALA A 207 5.88 0.13 15.90
N GLY A 208 6.80 1.02 16.27
CA GLY A 208 8.08 1.17 15.56
C GLY A 208 8.02 1.91 14.22
N GLU A 209 6.84 2.41 13.83
CA GLU A 209 6.66 3.17 12.59
C GLU A 209 5.90 4.47 12.83
N THR A 210 4.64 4.39 13.27
CA THR A 210 3.76 5.54 13.49
C THR A 210 3.27 5.64 14.93
N SER A 211 4.05 5.16 15.91
CA SER A 211 3.67 5.25 17.33
C SER A 211 3.38 6.70 17.72
N GLY A 212 2.17 6.93 18.26
CA GLY A 212 1.73 8.26 18.69
C GLY A 212 1.35 9.23 17.57
N PHE A 213 1.39 8.84 16.30
CA PHE A 213 0.98 9.70 15.19
C PHE A 213 -0.53 9.96 15.22
N SER A 214 -0.89 11.22 15.00
CA SER A 214 -2.23 11.62 14.63
C SER A 214 -2.44 11.51 13.10
N VAL A 215 -3.67 11.67 12.64
CA VAL A 215 -3.96 11.68 11.19
C VAL A 215 -3.25 12.84 10.48
N SER A 216 -3.14 14.02 11.10
CA SER A 216 -2.41 15.13 10.49
C SER A 216 -0.91 14.86 10.35
N GLU A 217 -0.32 14.09 11.26
CA GLU A 217 1.08 13.68 11.15
C GLU A 217 1.31 12.67 10.02
N HIS A 218 0.33 11.77 9.75
CA HIS A 218 0.38 10.93 8.55
C HIS A 218 0.34 11.76 7.27
N VAL A 219 -0.59 12.75 7.19
CA VAL A 219 -0.71 13.64 6.03
C VAL A 219 0.55 14.48 5.86
N ARG A 220 1.11 14.99 6.96
CA ARG A 220 2.38 15.75 6.94
C ARG A 220 3.52 14.87 6.43
N ALA A 221 3.65 13.65 6.92
CA ALA A 221 4.67 12.72 6.44
C ALA A 221 4.57 12.46 4.93
N ILE A 222 3.36 12.28 4.38
CA ILE A 222 3.17 12.17 2.93
C ILE A 222 3.60 13.46 2.23
N SER A 223 3.15 14.61 2.74
CA SER A 223 3.45 15.92 2.14
C SER A 223 4.95 16.28 2.16
N ASP A 224 5.66 15.88 3.20
CA ASP A 224 7.10 16.10 3.33
C ASP A 224 7.92 15.32 2.29
N HIS A 225 7.36 14.22 1.75
CA HIS A 225 8.03 13.39 0.74
C HIS A 225 7.67 13.76 -0.69
N ILE A 226 6.42 14.11 -0.97
CA ILE A 226 5.91 14.30 -2.33
C ILE A 226 5.12 15.59 -2.55
N GLY A 227 5.09 16.48 -1.57
CA GLY A 227 4.28 17.70 -1.60
C GLY A 227 2.84 17.48 -1.11
N PRO A 228 2.09 18.56 -0.91
CA PRO A 228 0.72 18.55 -0.36
C PRO A 228 -0.31 18.12 -1.42
N VAL A 229 -0.39 16.84 -1.72
CA VAL A 229 -1.26 16.28 -2.77
C VAL A 229 -2.63 15.84 -2.27
N ALA A 230 -2.77 15.46 -0.99
CA ALA A 230 -4.04 14.97 -0.45
C ALA A 230 -5.09 16.08 -0.35
N THR A 231 -6.28 15.84 -0.90
CA THR A 231 -7.42 16.78 -0.86
C THR A 231 -8.47 16.36 0.16
N ASP A 232 -8.63 15.08 0.37
CA ASP A 232 -9.60 14.49 1.29
C ASP A 232 -8.94 13.40 2.14
N ILE A 233 -9.36 13.31 3.38
CA ILE A 233 -8.92 12.27 4.31
C ILE A 233 -10.14 11.46 4.73
N LEU A 234 -10.13 10.19 4.46
CA LEU A 234 -11.20 9.27 4.88
C LEU A 234 -10.79 8.60 6.19
N VAL A 235 -11.54 8.83 7.24
CA VAL A 235 -11.31 8.28 8.58
C VAL A 235 -12.49 7.42 9.04
N HIS A 236 -12.21 6.40 9.84
CA HIS A 236 -13.24 5.60 10.50
C HIS A 236 -13.93 6.43 11.61
N SER A 237 -15.27 6.34 11.70
CA SER A 237 -16.11 7.10 12.64
C SER A 237 -16.73 6.27 13.76
N GLY A 238 -16.46 4.96 13.82
CA GLY A 238 -17.03 4.09 14.85
C GLY A 238 -16.13 3.95 16.08
N ASP A 239 -16.72 3.50 17.17
CA ASP A 239 -15.98 3.09 18.35
C ASP A 239 -15.38 1.69 18.15
N LEU A 240 -14.21 1.47 18.74
CA LEU A 240 -13.58 0.15 18.81
C LEU A 240 -13.97 -0.53 20.12
N SER A 241 -14.19 -1.85 20.10
CA SER A 241 -14.49 -2.59 21.31
C SER A 241 -13.31 -2.58 22.30
N ASP A 242 -13.63 -2.65 23.60
CA ASP A 242 -12.61 -2.68 24.67
C ASP A 242 -11.65 -3.86 24.49
N ASP A 243 -12.14 -5.00 23.99
CA ASP A 243 -11.32 -6.19 23.72
C ASP A 243 -10.30 -5.93 22.61
N LEU A 244 -10.70 -5.24 21.54
CA LEU A 244 -9.78 -4.82 20.48
C LEU A 244 -8.74 -3.82 21.01
N LEU A 245 -9.17 -2.81 21.74
CA LEU A 245 -8.28 -1.81 22.33
C LEU A 245 -7.23 -2.47 23.22
N ALA A 246 -7.64 -3.36 24.15
CA ALA A 246 -6.74 -4.10 25.03
C ALA A 246 -5.78 -5.02 24.25
N ARG A 247 -6.20 -5.57 23.11
CA ARG A 247 -5.33 -6.38 22.25
C ARG A 247 -4.23 -5.54 21.61
N TYR A 248 -4.58 -4.40 21.03
CA TYR A 248 -3.61 -3.52 20.36
C TYR A 248 -2.68 -2.80 21.35
N GLU A 249 -3.15 -2.46 22.54
CA GLU A 249 -2.30 -1.92 23.60
C GLU A 249 -1.14 -2.86 23.95
N ARG A 250 -1.39 -4.17 24.00
CA ARG A 250 -0.33 -5.19 24.20
C ARG A 250 0.69 -5.24 23.06
N GLU A 251 0.32 -4.78 21.88
CA GLU A 251 1.19 -4.67 20.71
C GLU A 251 1.82 -3.26 20.58
N ASN A 252 1.67 -2.40 21.61
CA ASN A 252 2.09 -1.00 21.60
C ASN A 252 1.49 -0.18 20.45
N ALA A 253 0.27 -0.50 20.07
CA ALA A 253 -0.51 0.24 19.09
C ALA A 253 -1.74 0.87 19.76
N ALA A 254 -2.17 2.02 19.27
CA ALA A 254 -3.31 2.77 19.76
C ALA A 254 -4.18 3.25 18.59
N PRO A 255 -5.45 3.60 18.82
CA PRO A 255 -6.24 4.30 17.82
C PRO A 255 -5.55 5.56 17.33
N THR A 256 -5.56 5.77 16.01
CA THR A 256 -5.00 6.99 15.42
C THR A 256 -5.92 8.17 15.73
N VAL A 257 -5.37 9.21 16.37
CA VAL A 257 -6.14 10.40 16.75
C VAL A 257 -6.48 11.24 15.52
N VAL A 258 -7.77 11.58 15.36
CA VAL A 258 -8.24 12.47 14.29
C VAL A 258 -8.23 13.91 14.81
N ASP A 259 -7.16 14.62 14.58
CA ASP A 259 -6.93 16.01 14.99
C ASP A 259 -7.42 17.01 13.95
N ARG A 260 -8.76 17.20 13.91
CA ARG A 260 -9.49 17.96 12.89
C ARG A 260 -8.96 19.36 12.63
N GLU A 261 -8.71 20.14 13.71
CA GLU A 261 -8.21 21.51 13.57
C GLU A 261 -6.85 21.57 12.86
N ALA A 262 -5.99 20.57 13.08
CA ALA A 262 -4.71 20.48 12.39
C ALA A 262 -4.92 20.16 10.91
N LEU A 263 -5.81 19.22 10.59
CA LEU A 263 -6.15 18.85 9.21
C LEU A 263 -6.81 20.01 8.45
N GLU A 264 -7.71 20.76 9.08
CA GLU A 264 -8.33 21.96 8.48
C GLU A 264 -7.28 23.03 8.13
N ARG A 265 -6.30 23.27 9.03
CA ARG A 265 -5.19 24.19 8.74
C ARG A 265 -4.31 23.73 7.58
N MET A 266 -4.25 22.43 7.31
CA MET A 266 -3.56 21.87 6.14
C MET A 266 -4.40 21.97 4.84
N GLY A 267 -5.64 22.44 4.93
CA GLY A 267 -6.54 22.61 3.79
C GLY A 267 -7.16 21.31 3.28
N VAL A 268 -7.10 20.23 4.04
CA VAL A 268 -7.66 18.92 3.67
C VAL A 268 -9.07 18.73 4.26
N ARG A 269 -9.95 18.06 3.52
CA ARG A 269 -11.33 17.78 3.95
C ARG A 269 -11.40 16.44 4.68
N VAL A 270 -11.85 16.43 5.91
CA VAL A 270 -12.07 15.19 6.67
C VAL A 270 -13.43 14.58 6.29
N ARG A 271 -13.42 13.32 5.94
CA ARG A 271 -14.58 12.49 5.62
C ARG A 271 -14.66 11.34 6.60
N GLU A 272 -15.80 11.21 7.26
CA GLU A 272 -16.03 10.18 8.26
C GLU A 272 -17.05 9.17 7.75
N ALA A 273 -16.76 7.92 7.97
CA ALA A 273 -17.67 6.82 7.68
C ALA A 273 -17.33 5.60 8.54
N ASP A 274 -18.32 4.73 8.71
CA ASP A 274 -18.04 3.39 9.22
C ASP A 274 -17.30 2.58 8.15
N LEU A 275 -16.03 2.30 8.41
CA LEU A 275 -15.13 1.66 7.44
C LEU A 275 -14.70 0.26 7.86
N LEU A 276 -15.04 -0.20 9.08
CA LEU A 276 -14.52 -1.44 9.60
C LEU A 276 -15.43 -2.64 9.30
N SER A 277 -14.79 -3.79 9.24
CA SER A 277 -15.46 -5.08 9.25
C SER A 277 -16.07 -5.36 10.62
N ASP A 278 -17.26 -5.93 10.63
CA ASP A 278 -17.93 -6.38 11.85
C ASP A 278 -17.29 -7.65 12.43
N ASP A 279 -16.39 -8.33 11.68
CA ASP A 279 -15.61 -9.49 12.14
C ASP A 279 -14.32 -9.05 12.84
N GLU A 280 -14.38 -8.87 14.14
CA GLU A 280 -13.24 -8.48 14.99
C GLU A 280 -12.21 -9.61 15.21
N SER A 281 -12.52 -10.86 14.85
CA SER A 281 -11.63 -12.01 15.08
C SER A 281 -10.26 -11.84 14.42
N ARG A 282 -10.21 -11.08 13.33
CA ARG A 282 -9.00 -10.77 12.55
C ARG A 282 -8.34 -9.45 12.95
N GLY A 283 -8.78 -8.83 14.04
CA GLY A 283 -8.35 -7.50 14.47
C GLY A 283 -9.00 -6.38 13.65
N VAL A 284 -8.54 -5.14 13.86
CA VAL A 284 -9.03 -3.95 13.15
C VAL A 284 -8.71 -4.07 11.66
N ARG A 285 -9.74 -4.23 10.85
CA ARG A 285 -9.63 -4.36 9.39
C ARG A 285 -10.72 -3.54 8.71
N HIS A 286 -10.35 -2.81 7.67
CA HIS A 286 -11.34 -2.17 6.82
C HIS A 286 -12.22 -3.22 6.14
N ASP A 287 -13.52 -2.93 6.06
CA ASP A 287 -14.45 -3.69 5.23
C ASP A 287 -14.29 -3.29 3.75
N PRO A 288 -14.07 -4.25 2.84
CA PRO A 288 -13.87 -3.94 1.42
C PRO A 288 -15.04 -3.18 0.79
N ALA A 289 -16.28 -3.54 1.12
CA ALA A 289 -17.47 -2.95 0.50
C ALA A 289 -17.74 -1.54 1.06
N LYS A 290 -17.67 -1.37 2.40
CA LYS A 290 -17.81 -0.06 3.05
C LYS A 290 -16.77 0.93 2.53
N LEU A 291 -15.49 0.52 2.50
CA LEU A 291 -14.39 1.37 2.03
C LEU A 291 -14.55 1.75 0.55
N ALA A 292 -14.87 0.77 -0.31
CA ALA A 292 -15.06 1.02 -1.74
C ALA A 292 -16.26 1.95 -2.02
N ALA A 293 -17.34 1.82 -1.25
CA ALA A 293 -18.51 2.69 -1.37
C ALA A 293 -18.16 4.16 -1.11
N GLU A 294 -17.37 4.43 -0.05
CA GLU A 294 -16.96 5.79 0.29
C GLU A 294 -15.97 6.38 -0.72
N VAL A 295 -14.98 5.61 -1.17
CA VAL A 295 -14.05 6.07 -2.23
C VAL A 295 -14.81 6.40 -3.51
N ARG A 296 -15.76 5.56 -3.94
CA ARG A 296 -16.61 5.84 -5.11
C ARG A 296 -17.49 7.08 -4.92
N ARG A 297 -18.05 7.27 -3.74
CA ARG A 297 -18.88 8.46 -3.44
C ARG A 297 -18.07 9.74 -3.62
N LEU A 298 -16.78 9.73 -3.20
CA LEU A 298 -15.90 10.89 -3.36
C LEU A 298 -15.55 11.15 -4.82
N ALA A 299 -15.44 10.12 -5.66
CA ALA A 299 -15.26 10.29 -7.11
C ALA A 299 -16.45 10.99 -7.77
N LEU A 300 -17.69 10.71 -7.32
CA LEU A 300 -18.92 11.25 -7.91
C LEU A 300 -19.28 12.68 -7.48
N VAL A 301 -18.72 13.21 -6.42
CA VAL A 301 -19.04 14.57 -5.91
C VAL A 301 -18.58 15.69 -6.85
N ARG A 302 -17.75 15.41 -7.84
CA ARG A 302 -17.25 16.38 -8.84
C ARG A 302 -17.87 16.25 -10.24
N LEU A 303 -18.71 15.23 -10.48
CA LEU A 303 -19.50 15.11 -11.70
C LEU A 303 -20.86 15.83 -11.52
#